data_63ad97cad74677270ad557d318427525
#
_entry.id   63ad97cad74677270ad557d318427525
#
_cell.length_a   1.000
_cell.length_b   1.000
_cell.length_c   1.000
_cell.angle_alpha   90.00
_cell.angle_beta   90.00
_cell.angle_gamma   90.00
#
_symmetry.space_group_name_H-M   'P 1'
#
loop_
_entity.id
_entity.type
_entity.pdbx_description
1 polymer ?
#
loop_
_entity_poly.entity_id
_entity_poly.type
_entity_poly.pdbx_seq_one_letter_code
_entity_poly.pdbx_strand_id
1 'polypeptide(L)'
;MSAAPETSSFSVRAALIGDIATGAFLAVGAAYCAWVATGLLGHISILVDPRADDVWFEADVGRVFDNMTLRLSNHYRTQVHPLFSLFGLGITHLFSWMHGVDKLAAVRLSIASMAALWMALFFILLRTLQCRRLDAAVFAVVAATSGSALFWTAVPETYLFGSATIVAVLVITALSERRHIAPWVDVCMAAGSLSMLLTNWMFGLISLTVRHKMRVAAQLAANSLVLVVFLWAVQKFLSPSAHFFLGDHEPLSHGGTNSWTLPRIFFIDTLVMPDIQSIPNDYPWLWPKLSVQNSATWRLTASGTVALLAWTVLFAAGVWAMLKMKSLKRFRLVLAIGIAGQLLLHAIYGNESFLYALNWLPLLVTVAALATLTRLRWLSLTAAIAFIASAAPHNYAELKFAFDSMSASTTLTLPLPPPPKLRDCRQSSAEGKSAAVGAAQITYTGS
;
A
#
# COMPACT_ATOMS: atom_id res chain seq x y z
N MET A 1 -14.42 -20.95 47.56
CA MET A 1 -13.97 -19.71 46.84
C MET A 1 -12.48 -19.86 46.62
N SER A 2 -12.08 -20.25 45.41
CA SER A 2 -10.67 -20.33 45.00
C SER A 2 -10.22 -18.94 44.57
N ALA A 3 -9.27 -18.33 45.27
CA ALA A 3 -8.68 -17.07 44.88
C ALA A 3 -8.00 -17.21 43.49
N ALA A 4 -8.43 -16.39 42.55
CA ALA A 4 -7.75 -16.31 41.25
C ALA A 4 -6.27 -15.89 41.51
N PRO A 5 -5.28 -16.52 40.87
CA PRO A 5 -3.88 -16.15 41.05
C PRO A 5 -3.70 -14.69 40.58
N GLU A 6 -3.27 -13.81 41.49
CA GLU A 6 -2.79 -12.47 41.17
C GLU A 6 -1.64 -12.60 40.17
N THR A 7 -1.90 -12.34 38.90
CA THR A 7 -0.81 -12.19 37.93
C THR A 7 0.03 -11.01 38.37
N SER A 8 1.24 -11.27 38.84
CA SER A 8 2.11 -10.24 39.40
C SER A 8 2.32 -9.13 38.35
N SER A 9 2.30 -7.88 38.79
CA SER A 9 2.54 -6.71 37.93
C SER A 9 3.84 -6.82 37.12
N PHE A 10 4.80 -7.60 37.63
CA PHE A 10 6.05 -7.93 36.98
C PHE A 10 5.84 -8.78 35.70
N SER A 11 4.97 -9.79 35.72
CA SER A 11 4.71 -10.64 34.55
C SER A 11 4.05 -9.87 33.40
N VAL A 12 3.15 -8.93 33.71
CA VAL A 12 2.50 -8.06 32.72
C VAL A 12 3.50 -7.10 32.08
N ARG A 13 4.39 -6.49 32.89
CA ARG A 13 5.46 -5.61 32.37
C ARG A 13 6.44 -6.36 31.49
N ALA A 14 6.89 -7.55 31.89
CA ALA A 14 7.79 -8.38 31.09
C ALA A 14 7.16 -8.80 29.75
N ALA A 15 5.87 -9.11 29.74
CA ALA A 15 5.14 -9.41 28.51
C ALA A 15 5.07 -8.20 27.57
N LEU A 16 4.78 -7.01 28.10
CA LEU A 16 4.72 -5.77 27.33
C LEU A 16 6.10 -5.39 26.76
N ILE A 17 7.17 -5.45 27.55
CA ILE A 17 8.54 -5.19 27.10
C ILE A 17 8.90 -6.13 25.94
N GLY A 18 8.58 -7.43 26.06
CA GLY A 18 8.84 -8.39 25.00
C GLY A 18 8.02 -8.11 23.72
N ASP A 19 6.78 -7.61 23.82
CA ASP A 19 5.98 -7.23 22.66
C ASP A 19 6.58 -5.98 21.98
N ILE A 20 7.00 -4.98 22.76
CA ILE A 20 7.66 -3.77 22.24
C ILE A 20 8.97 -4.14 21.54
N ALA A 21 9.82 -4.95 22.17
CA ALA A 21 11.09 -5.37 21.60
C ALA A 21 10.90 -6.14 20.27
N THR A 22 9.93 -7.07 20.23
CA THR A 22 9.62 -7.84 19.01
C THR A 22 9.09 -6.93 17.92
N GLY A 23 8.14 -6.03 18.23
CA GLY A 23 7.58 -5.07 17.28
C GLY A 23 8.64 -4.12 16.73
N ALA A 24 9.52 -3.60 17.58
CA ALA A 24 10.64 -2.74 17.19
C ALA A 24 11.64 -3.48 16.28
N PHE A 25 12.00 -4.72 16.61
CA PHE A 25 12.87 -5.56 15.78
C PHE A 25 12.29 -5.77 14.36
N LEU A 26 11.00 -6.11 14.26
CA LEU A 26 10.31 -6.29 12.98
C LEU A 26 10.24 -4.97 12.20
N ALA A 27 9.95 -3.86 12.87
CA ALA A 27 9.88 -2.53 12.26
C ALA A 27 11.24 -2.10 11.70
N VAL A 28 12.32 -2.26 12.47
CA VAL A 28 13.70 -1.95 12.03
C VAL A 28 14.10 -2.86 10.86
N GLY A 29 13.75 -4.17 10.91
CA GLY A 29 13.98 -5.09 9.80
C GLY A 29 13.27 -4.65 8.52
N ALA A 30 12.00 -4.25 8.61
CA ALA A 30 11.24 -3.74 7.47
C ALA A 30 11.84 -2.44 6.91
N ALA A 31 12.23 -1.50 7.79
CA ALA A 31 12.91 -0.28 7.39
C ALA A 31 14.22 -0.56 6.66
N TYR A 32 15.02 -1.47 7.17
CA TYR A 32 16.29 -1.85 6.53
C TYR A 32 16.07 -2.48 5.15
N CYS A 33 15.13 -3.42 5.02
CA CYS A 33 14.78 -4.01 3.73
C CYS A 33 14.32 -2.97 2.72
N ALA A 34 13.43 -2.07 3.12
CA ALA A 34 12.96 -0.96 2.26
C ALA A 34 14.09 -0.01 1.89
N TRP A 35 14.98 0.32 2.81
CA TRP A 35 16.16 1.15 2.55
C TRP A 35 17.10 0.51 1.52
N VAL A 36 17.36 -0.79 1.63
CA VAL A 36 18.19 -1.53 0.67
C VAL A 36 17.49 -1.60 -0.69
N ALA A 37 16.21 -1.98 -0.72
CA ALA A 37 15.43 -2.10 -1.96
C ALA A 37 15.35 -0.76 -2.74
N THR A 38 15.01 0.33 -2.05
CA THR A 38 14.98 1.67 -2.67
C THR A 38 16.38 2.14 -3.10
N GLY A 39 17.46 1.62 -2.50
CA GLY A 39 18.83 1.86 -2.94
C GLY A 39 19.15 1.28 -4.30
N LEU A 40 18.58 0.12 -4.63
CA LEU A 40 18.74 -0.51 -5.94
C LEU A 40 18.12 0.35 -7.05
N LEU A 41 16.96 0.96 -6.79
CA LEU A 41 16.34 1.91 -7.73
C LEU A 41 17.14 3.21 -7.90
N GLY A 42 17.85 3.66 -6.89
CA GLY A 42 18.69 4.86 -6.99
C GLY A 42 19.82 4.77 -8.03
N HIS A 43 20.17 3.55 -8.44
CA HIS A 43 21.10 3.30 -9.54
C HIS A 43 20.42 3.31 -10.92
N ILE A 44 19.10 3.22 -10.96
CA ILE A 44 18.30 3.31 -12.17
C ILE A 44 17.67 4.69 -12.12
N SER A 45 17.90 5.56 -13.09
CA SER A 45 17.35 6.93 -13.12
C SER A 45 15.81 7.00 -13.22
N ILE A 46 15.14 5.89 -13.00
CA ILE A 46 13.68 5.73 -13.03
C ILE A 46 12.93 6.73 -12.13
N LEU A 47 13.53 7.15 -11.02
CA LEU A 47 12.90 8.08 -10.08
C LEU A 47 12.81 9.53 -10.60
N VAL A 48 13.62 9.86 -11.59
CA VAL A 48 13.75 11.24 -12.08
C VAL A 48 13.57 11.37 -13.60
N ASP A 49 13.40 10.26 -14.30
CA ASP A 49 13.23 10.26 -15.75
C ASP A 49 11.74 10.29 -16.12
N PRO A 50 11.25 11.35 -16.80
CA PRO A 50 9.84 11.42 -17.21
C PRO A 50 9.42 10.30 -18.18
N ARG A 51 10.37 9.56 -18.78
CA ARG A 51 10.10 8.38 -19.60
C ARG A 51 9.77 7.14 -18.77
N ALA A 52 9.93 7.21 -17.46
CA ALA A 52 9.67 6.14 -16.52
C ALA A 52 8.25 6.16 -15.95
N ASP A 53 7.37 7.04 -16.41
CA ASP A 53 5.96 7.02 -16.00
C ASP A 53 5.30 5.70 -16.44
N ASP A 54 4.51 5.12 -15.54
CA ASP A 54 3.78 3.85 -15.70
C ASP A 54 4.65 2.59 -15.91
N VAL A 55 5.98 2.67 -15.86
CA VAL A 55 6.84 1.51 -16.13
C VAL A 55 6.86 0.47 -15.02
N TRP A 56 6.66 0.86 -13.77
CA TRP A 56 6.62 -0.04 -12.61
C TRP A 56 5.17 -0.42 -12.29
N PHE A 57 4.60 -1.39 -13.02
CA PHE A 57 3.22 -1.87 -12.83
C PHE A 57 2.19 -0.72 -12.81
N GLU A 58 2.28 0.18 -13.78
CA GLU A 58 1.47 1.40 -13.90
C GLU A 58 1.58 2.38 -12.71
N ALA A 59 2.65 2.30 -11.93
CA ALA A 59 2.91 3.23 -10.84
C ALA A 59 3.54 4.54 -11.33
N ASP A 60 3.14 5.62 -10.71
CA ASP A 60 3.61 6.99 -11.02
C ASP A 60 4.87 7.35 -10.22
N VAL A 61 5.89 6.49 -10.22
CA VAL A 61 7.06 6.58 -9.32
C VAL A 61 7.73 7.95 -9.37
N GLY A 62 8.01 8.47 -10.57
CA GLY A 62 8.63 9.78 -10.76
C GLY A 62 7.80 10.93 -10.21
N ARG A 63 6.48 10.93 -10.52
CA ARG A 63 5.56 11.94 -10.00
C ARG A 63 5.41 11.88 -8.48
N VAL A 64 5.35 10.69 -7.89
CA VAL A 64 5.28 10.55 -6.44
C VAL A 64 6.57 11.06 -5.79
N PHE A 65 7.75 10.77 -6.38
CA PHE A 65 9.01 11.33 -5.96
C PHE A 65 9.00 12.88 -5.98
N ASP A 66 8.52 13.47 -7.07
CA ASP A 66 8.38 14.93 -7.19
C ASP A 66 7.40 15.50 -6.16
N ASN A 67 6.27 14.84 -5.93
CA ASN A 67 5.29 15.26 -4.93
C ASN A 67 5.84 15.18 -3.49
N MET A 68 6.81 14.32 -3.24
CA MET A 68 7.52 14.23 -1.95
C MET A 68 8.66 15.23 -1.80
N THR A 69 9.17 15.82 -2.89
CA THR A 69 10.40 16.64 -2.87
C THR A 69 10.22 18.07 -3.34
N LEU A 70 9.22 18.35 -4.15
CA LEU A 70 9.03 19.64 -4.81
C LEU A 70 7.64 20.23 -4.52
N ARG A 71 7.62 21.34 -3.79
CA ARG A 71 6.40 22.08 -3.46
C ARG A 71 5.58 22.50 -4.68
N LEU A 72 6.26 22.85 -5.78
CA LEU A 72 5.63 23.38 -6.99
C LEU A 72 5.48 22.34 -8.10
N SER A 73 5.71 21.04 -7.80
CA SER A 73 5.44 19.97 -8.76
C SER A 73 3.94 19.83 -9.06
N ASN A 74 3.60 18.97 -10.00
CA ASN A 74 2.20 18.69 -10.34
C ASN A 74 1.57 17.77 -9.30
N HIS A 75 0.78 18.34 -8.38
CA HIS A 75 0.07 17.63 -7.32
C HIS A 75 -1.38 17.27 -7.69
N TYR A 76 -1.73 17.11 -8.98
CA TYR A 76 -3.11 16.88 -9.40
C TYR A 76 -3.71 15.58 -8.81
N ARG A 77 -2.89 14.56 -8.54
CA ARG A 77 -3.35 13.28 -7.94
C ARG A 77 -3.86 13.42 -6.50
N THR A 78 -3.79 14.61 -5.90
CA THR A 78 -4.49 14.87 -4.63
C THR A 78 -6.02 14.74 -4.76
N GLN A 79 -6.57 14.71 -5.96
CA GLN A 79 -7.96 14.29 -6.19
C GLN A 79 -8.21 12.80 -5.84
N VAL A 80 -7.20 11.93 -5.90
CA VAL A 80 -7.29 10.50 -5.55
C VAL A 80 -6.63 10.24 -4.19
N HIS A 81 -5.54 10.97 -3.88
CA HIS A 81 -4.74 10.87 -2.66
C HIS A 81 -4.81 12.17 -1.86
N PRO A 82 -5.94 12.46 -1.17
CA PRO A 82 -6.31 13.80 -0.71
C PRO A 82 -5.25 14.58 0.06
N LEU A 83 -4.47 13.92 0.91
CA LEU A 83 -3.47 14.56 1.77
C LEU A 83 -2.05 13.99 1.56
N PHE A 84 -1.83 13.19 0.52
CA PHE A 84 -0.51 12.57 0.33
C PHE A 84 0.60 13.61 0.20
N SER A 85 0.37 14.67 -0.58
CA SER A 85 1.39 15.72 -0.75
C SER A 85 1.72 16.44 0.57
N LEU A 86 0.76 16.62 1.46
CA LEU A 86 1.00 17.22 2.78
C LEU A 86 1.93 16.34 3.62
N PHE A 87 1.65 15.05 3.70
CA PHE A 87 2.42 14.12 4.51
C PHE A 87 3.74 13.71 3.84
N GLY A 88 3.73 13.38 2.55
CA GLY A 88 4.92 12.95 1.81
C GLY A 88 5.96 14.06 1.75
N LEU A 89 5.57 15.27 1.35
CA LEU A 89 6.44 16.43 1.33
C LEU A 89 6.94 16.79 2.74
N GLY A 90 6.04 16.80 3.73
CA GLY A 90 6.37 17.16 5.11
C GLY A 90 7.42 16.22 5.73
N ILE A 91 7.22 14.91 5.61
CA ILE A 91 8.16 13.90 6.14
C ILE A 91 9.51 13.98 5.43
N THR A 92 9.50 14.09 4.10
CA THR A 92 10.73 14.16 3.31
C THR A 92 11.54 15.42 3.63
N HIS A 93 10.89 16.58 3.73
CA HIS A 93 11.55 17.81 4.12
C HIS A 93 12.08 17.74 5.55
N LEU A 94 11.35 17.12 6.48
CA LEU A 94 11.82 16.90 7.85
C LEU A 94 13.12 16.10 7.87
N PHE A 95 13.19 14.98 7.14
CA PHE A 95 14.41 14.17 7.05
C PHE A 95 15.56 14.92 6.38
N SER A 96 15.29 15.64 5.29
CA SER A 96 16.32 16.46 4.63
C SER A 96 16.89 17.51 5.58
N TRP A 97 16.03 18.20 6.34
CA TRP A 97 16.42 19.22 7.31
C TRP A 97 17.18 18.62 8.51
N MET A 98 16.69 17.51 9.10
CA MET A 98 17.28 16.92 10.30
C MET A 98 18.65 16.27 10.04
N HIS A 99 18.83 15.68 8.88
CA HIS A 99 20.01 14.87 8.56
C HIS A 99 20.92 15.50 7.50
N GLY A 100 20.53 16.64 6.92
CA GLY A 100 21.32 17.30 5.86
C GLY A 100 21.49 16.45 4.60
N VAL A 101 20.57 15.50 4.37
CA VAL A 101 20.64 14.57 3.24
C VAL A 101 19.98 15.15 1.99
N ASP A 102 20.39 14.65 0.82
CA ASP A 102 19.76 14.99 -0.45
C ASP A 102 18.32 14.49 -0.57
N LYS A 103 17.61 14.92 -1.61
CA LYS A 103 16.21 14.58 -1.83
C LYS A 103 15.98 13.07 -1.97
N LEU A 104 16.88 12.38 -2.67
CA LEU A 104 16.76 10.93 -2.89
C LEU A 104 16.89 10.17 -1.57
N ALA A 105 17.91 10.49 -0.77
CA ALA A 105 18.10 9.88 0.55
C ALA A 105 16.93 10.20 1.50
N ALA A 106 16.39 11.43 1.46
CA ALA A 106 15.24 11.82 2.27
C ALA A 106 13.97 11.05 1.88
N VAL A 107 13.70 10.82 0.59
CA VAL A 107 12.60 9.99 0.11
C VAL A 107 12.78 8.54 0.55
N ARG A 108 14.00 7.98 0.41
CA ARG A 108 14.31 6.63 0.87
C ARG A 108 14.09 6.45 2.38
N LEU A 109 14.51 7.44 3.19
CA LEU A 109 14.24 7.44 4.63
C LEU A 109 12.73 7.53 4.93
N SER A 110 11.97 8.28 4.15
CA SER A 110 10.52 8.39 4.30
C SER A 110 9.84 7.05 4.03
N ILE A 111 10.23 6.34 2.95
CA ILE A 111 9.71 5.01 2.62
C ILE A 111 10.09 3.99 3.70
N ALA A 112 11.37 3.97 4.10
CA ALA A 112 11.85 3.06 5.15
C ALA A 112 11.11 3.27 6.47
N SER A 113 10.88 4.53 6.87
CA SER A 113 10.12 4.87 8.08
C SER A 113 8.67 4.45 7.98
N MET A 114 8.06 4.60 6.79
CA MET A 114 6.68 4.16 6.56
C MET A 114 6.57 2.63 6.55
N ALA A 115 7.55 1.91 5.99
CA ALA A 115 7.62 0.45 6.05
C ALA A 115 7.75 -0.04 7.51
N ALA A 116 8.57 0.64 8.34
CA ALA A 116 8.65 0.39 9.77
C ALA A 116 7.31 0.58 10.48
N LEU A 117 6.64 1.70 10.21
CA LEU A 117 5.32 2.01 10.79
C LEU A 117 4.27 0.97 10.37
N TRP A 118 4.22 0.64 9.09
CA TRP A 118 3.31 -0.36 8.56
C TRP A 118 3.49 -1.72 9.23
N MET A 119 4.75 -2.17 9.37
CA MET A 119 5.10 -3.42 10.02
C MET A 119 4.77 -3.42 11.52
N ALA A 120 5.07 -2.31 12.22
CA ALA A 120 4.73 -2.15 13.64
C ALA A 120 3.20 -2.19 13.85
N LEU A 121 2.44 -1.47 13.03
CA LEU A 121 0.97 -1.48 13.07
C LEU A 121 0.42 -2.88 12.79
N PHE A 122 0.98 -3.60 11.83
CA PHE A 122 0.54 -4.95 11.50
C PHE A 122 0.84 -5.94 12.66
N PHE A 123 2.01 -5.87 13.25
CA PHE A 123 2.31 -6.66 14.46
C PHE A 123 1.37 -6.31 15.62
N ILE A 124 1.11 -5.02 15.86
CA ILE A 124 0.15 -4.55 16.88
C ILE A 124 -1.25 -5.09 16.59
N LEU A 125 -1.70 -5.09 15.32
CA LEU A 125 -2.98 -5.68 14.92
C LEU A 125 -3.08 -7.13 15.38
N LEU A 126 -2.10 -7.96 15.01
CA LEU A 126 -2.10 -9.39 15.35
C LEU A 126 -2.04 -9.62 16.87
N ARG A 127 -1.27 -8.80 17.62
CA ARG A 127 -1.26 -8.84 19.09
C ARG A 127 -2.62 -8.44 19.68
N THR A 128 -3.26 -7.43 19.11
CA THR A 128 -4.60 -6.99 19.53
C THR A 128 -5.65 -8.07 19.30
N LEU A 129 -5.53 -8.84 18.22
CA LEU A 129 -6.35 -10.03 17.94
C LEU A 129 -6.05 -11.21 18.87
N GLN A 130 -5.08 -11.08 19.77
CA GLN A 130 -4.63 -12.10 20.74
C GLN A 130 -3.82 -13.25 20.12
N CYS A 131 -3.26 -13.08 18.94
CA CYS A 131 -2.23 -14.00 18.47
C CYS A 131 -1.06 -14.00 19.50
N ARG A 132 -0.45 -15.15 19.76
CA ARG A 132 0.74 -15.21 20.61
C ARG A 132 1.87 -14.41 19.97
N ARG A 133 2.83 -13.90 20.75
CA ARG A 133 3.94 -13.07 20.24
C ARG A 133 4.66 -13.72 19.06
N LEU A 134 5.03 -14.99 19.19
CA LEU A 134 5.69 -15.74 18.12
C LEU A 134 4.80 -15.85 16.88
N ASP A 135 3.51 -16.17 17.05
CA ASP A 135 2.56 -16.31 15.95
C ASP A 135 2.42 -14.97 15.21
N ALA A 136 2.28 -13.86 15.96
CA ALA A 136 2.21 -12.51 15.39
C ALA A 136 3.49 -12.14 14.63
N ALA A 137 4.65 -12.49 15.17
CA ALA A 137 5.94 -12.24 14.52
C ALA A 137 6.08 -13.04 13.22
N VAL A 138 5.73 -14.33 13.23
CA VAL A 138 5.77 -15.20 12.04
C VAL A 138 4.85 -14.65 10.94
N PHE A 139 3.61 -14.27 11.27
CA PHE A 139 2.69 -13.72 10.27
C PHE A 139 3.04 -12.30 9.82
N ALA A 140 3.73 -11.51 10.64
CA ALA A 140 4.34 -10.25 10.21
C ALA A 140 5.45 -10.50 9.16
N VAL A 141 6.26 -11.55 9.34
CA VAL A 141 7.27 -11.95 8.34
C VAL A 141 6.61 -12.54 7.08
N VAL A 142 5.50 -13.29 7.19
CA VAL A 142 4.69 -13.70 6.02
C VAL A 142 4.28 -12.48 5.20
N ALA A 143 3.78 -11.42 5.85
CA ALA A 143 3.42 -10.19 5.15
C ALA A 143 4.64 -9.51 4.52
N ALA A 144 5.78 -9.43 5.22
CA ALA A 144 7.01 -8.80 4.72
C ALA A 144 7.63 -9.52 3.53
N THR A 145 7.51 -10.85 3.46
CA THR A 145 8.08 -11.67 2.37
C THR A 145 7.13 -11.87 1.19
N SER A 146 5.93 -11.30 1.26
CA SER A 146 4.95 -11.33 0.18
C SER A 146 5.40 -10.48 -1.01
N GLY A 147 5.03 -10.88 -2.22
CA GLY A 147 5.38 -10.17 -3.45
C GLY A 147 5.03 -8.68 -3.38
N SER A 148 3.77 -8.35 -3.06
CA SER A 148 3.34 -6.96 -2.98
C SER A 148 4.09 -6.13 -1.93
N ALA A 149 4.45 -6.69 -0.77
CA ALA A 149 5.22 -5.94 0.23
C ALA A 149 6.63 -5.63 -0.29
N LEU A 150 7.33 -6.59 -0.89
CA LEU A 150 8.67 -6.38 -1.43
C LEU A 150 8.66 -5.33 -2.55
N PHE A 151 7.72 -5.42 -3.49
CA PHE A 151 7.68 -4.53 -4.66
C PHE A 151 7.25 -3.10 -4.30
N TRP A 152 6.26 -2.93 -3.39
CA TRP A 152 5.73 -1.61 -3.06
C TRP A 152 6.48 -0.89 -1.93
N THR A 153 7.37 -1.58 -1.22
CA THR A 153 8.34 -0.92 -0.32
C THR A 153 9.66 -0.57 -1.01
N ALA A 154 9.84 -0.98 -2.27
CA ALA A 154 11.04 -0.70 -3.05
C ALA A 154 10.96 0.63 -3.82
N VAL A 155 9.80 1.21 -4.00
CA VAL A 155 9.55 2.43 -4.81
C VAL A 155 8.82 3.50 -4.00
N PRO A 156 9.03 4.79 -4.29
CA PRO A 156 8.17 5.85 -3.75
C PRO A 156 6.79 5.73 -4.40
N GLU A 157 5.82 5.26 -3.61
CA GLU A 157 4.43 5.13 -4.05
C GLU A 157 3.47 5.34 -2.87
N THR A 158 2.26 5.80 -3.18
CA THR A 158 1.24 6.17 -2.19
C THR A 158 0.62 4.96 -1.47
N TYR A 159 0.70 3.77 -2.06
CA TYR A 159 0.01 2.57 -1.55
C TYR A 159 0.57 2.04 -0.24
N LEU A 160 1.85 2.26 0.06
CA LEU A 160 2.41 1.92 1.37
C LEU A 160 1.76 2.77 2.49
N PHE A 161 1.57 4.07 2.22
CA PHE A 161 0.89 4.99 3.13
C PHE A 161 -0.60 4.62 3.25
N GLY A 162 -1.26 4.34 2.13
CA GLY A 162 -2.65 3.90 2.09
C GLY A 162 -2.87 2.61 2.88
N SER A 163 -2.04 1.59 2.67
CA SER A 163 -2.10 0.32 3.39
C SER A 163 -1.90 0.50 4.90
N ALA A 164 -0.96 1.37 5.32
CA ALA A 164 -0.77 1.67 6.74
C ALA A 164 -2.04 2.22 7.40
N THR A 165 -2.81 3.05 6.68
CA THR A 165 -4.09 3.57 7.20
C THR A 165 -5.15 2.48 7.31
N ILE A 166 -5.21 1.53 6.38
CA ILE A 166 -6.09 0.35 6.48
C ILE A 166 -5.74 -0.48 7.72
N VAL A 167 -4.44 -0.77 7.93
CA VAL A 167 -3.99 -1.51 9.12
C VAL A 167 -4.36 -0.76 10.41
N ALA A 168 -4.22 0.56 10.44
CA ALA A 168 -4.62 1.39 11.58
C ALA A 168 -6.13 1.28 11.87
N VAL A 169 -6.99 1.30 10.83
CA VAL A 169 -8.44 1.07 10.97
C VAL A 169 -8.70 -0.30 11.59
N LEU A 170 -8.01 -1.35 11.12
CA LEU A 170 -8.16 -2.70 11.64
C LEU A 170 -7.71 -2.79 13.10
N VAL A 171 -6.61 -2.13 13.49
CA VAL A 171 -6.15 -2.05 14.90
C VAL A 171 -7.24 -1.43 15.78
N ILE A 172 -7.78 -0.26 15.41
CA ILE A 172 -8.82 0.42 16.19
C ILE A 172 -10.09 -0.43 16.25
N THR A 173 -10.48 -1.08 15.14
CA THR A 173 -11.61 -2.01 15.11
C THR A 173 -11.41 -3.19 16.06
N ALA A 174 -10.22 -3.80 16.05
CA ALA A 174 -9.89 -4.92 16.94
C ALA A 174 -9.86 -4.48 18.43
N LEU A 175 -9.32 -3.30 18.73
CA LEU A 175 -9.32 -2.73 20.08
C LEU A 175 -10.74 -2.49 20.57
N SER A 176 -11.66 -2.03 19.71
CA SER A 176 -13.05 -1.75 20.06
C SER A 176 -13.87 -2.97 20.47
N GLU A 177 -13.39 -4.18 20.20
CA GLU A 177 -14.03 -5.41 20.70
C GLU A 177 -13.91 -5.55 22.23
N ARG A 178 -12.96 -4.83 22.85
CA ARG A 178 -12.60 -4.98 24.26
C ARG A 178 -12.56 -3.69 25.06
N ARG A 179 -12.41 -2.56 24.38
CA ARG A 179 -12.26 -1.24 25.02
C ARG A 179 -13.21 -0.24 24.38
N HIS A 180 -13.65 0.70 25.17
CA HIS A 180 -14.32 1.87 24.64
C HIS A 180 -13.29 2.73 23.89
N ILE A 181 -13.61 3.12 22.68
CA ILE A 181 -12.80 3.99 21.84
C ILE A 181 -13.40 5.41 21.92
N ALA A 182 -12.58 6.38 22.21
CA ALA A 182 -13.01 7.77 22.28
C ALA A 182 -13.44 8.28 20.88
N PRO A 183 -14.50 9.09 20.75
CA PRO A 183 -15.02 9.55 19.45
C PRO A 183 -13.98 10.25 18.58
N TRP A 184 -13.06 11.02 19.16
CA TRP A 184 -12.01 11.67 18.40
C TRP A 184 -11.04 10.68 17.71
N VAL A 185 -10.78 9.51 18.33
CA VAL A 185 -9.97 8.45 17.70
C VAL A 185 -10.68 7.88 16.48
N ASP A 186 -12.01 7.73 16.55
CA ASP A 186 -12.83 7.30 15.41
C ASP A 186 -12.80 8.32 14.27
N VAL A 187 -12.86 9.61 14.59
CA VAL A 187 -12.71 10.69 13.59
C VAL A 187 -11.32 10.64 12.93
N CYS A 188 -10.25 10.55 13.74
CA CYS A 188 -8.89 10.48 13.22
C CYS A 188 -8.64 9.21 12.39
N MET A 189 -9.19 8.06 12.82
CA MET A 189 -9.12 6.81 12.08
C MET A 189 -9.77 6.92 10.70
N ALA A 190 -10.99 7.42 10.63
CA ALA A 190 -11.73 7.59 9.38
C ALA A 190 -11.10 8.67 8.49
N ALA A 191 -10.62 9.77 9.07
CA ALA A 191 -9.88 10.82 8.36
C ALA A 191 -8.55 10.27 7.80
N GLY A 192 -7.81 9.48 8.59
CA GLY A 192 -6.58 8.84 8.16
C GLY A 192 -6.79 7.92 6.95
N SER A 193 -7.85 7.10 6.96
CA SER A 193 -8.17 6.23 5.82
C SER A 193 -8.55 7.01 4.55
N LEU A 194 -9.27 8.15 4.69
CA LEU A 194 -9.59 9.03 3.57
C LEU A 194 -8.36 9.78 3.04
N SER A 195 -7.43 10.15 3.92
CA SER A 195 -6.34 11.07 3.61
C SER A 195 -5.33 10.55 2.58
N MET A 196 -5.06 9.23 2.59
CA MET A 196 -4.03 8.63 1.73
C MET A 196 -4.57 8.06 0.43
N LEU A 197 -5.82 7.60 0.43
CA LEU A 197 -6.49 7.11 -0.78
C LEU A 197 -8.01 7.25 -0.58
N LEU A 198 -8.68 7.91 -1.52
CA LEU A 198 -10.12 8.17 -1.45
C LEU A 198 -10.94 6.89 -1.22
N THR A 199 -10.60 5.82 -1.93
CA THR A 199 -11.27 4.51 -1.82
C THR A 199 -11.04 3.81 -0.48
N ASN A 200 -9.93 4.09 0.21
CA ASN A 200 -9.65 3.53 1.53
C ASN A 200 -10.57 4.08 2.63
N TRP A 201 -11.25 5.22 2.38
CA TRP A 201 -12.28 5.71 3.30
C TRP A 201 -13.36 4.67 3.56
N MET A 202 -13.60 3.79 2.62
CA MET A 202 -14.50 2.63 2.80
C MET A 202 -14.21 1.87 4.10
N PHE A 203 -12.95 1.63 4.45
CA PHE A 203 -12.60 0.91 5.70
C PHE A 203 -12.99 1.70 6.94
N GLY A 204 -12.73 3.01 6.95
CA GLY A 204 -13.18 3.91 8.01
C GLY A 204 -14.70 3.88 8.18
N LEU A 205 -15.44 4.02 7.07
CA LEU A 205 -16.91 4.01 7.07
C LEU A 205 -17.50 2.67 7.51
N ILE A 206 -16.97 1.54 7.02
CA ILE A 206 -17.40 0.21 7.44
C ILE A 206 -17.15 0.01 8.94
N SER A 207 -15.96 0.40 9.44
CA SER A 207 -15.65 0.31 10.87
C SER A 207 -16.62 1.13 11.70
N LEU A 208 -16.93 2.37 11.31
CA LEU A 208 -17.88 3.23 12.01
C LEU A 208 -19.29 2.63 12.01
N THR A 209 -19.79 2.16 10.88
CA THR A 209 -21.17 1.62 10.74
C THR A 209 -21.35 0.30 11.49
N VAL A 210 -20.34 -0.54 11.57
CA VAL A 210 -20.39 -1.81 12.32
C VAL A 210 -20.32 -1.59 13.84
N ARG A 211 -19.67 -0.49 14.27
CA ARG A 211 -19.42 -0.21 15.69
C ARG A 211 -20.45 0.72 16.33
N HIS A 212 -21.07 1.58 15.56
CA HIS A 212 -21.96 2.62 16.04
C HIS A 212 -23.35 2.55 15.40
N LYS A 213 -24.36 3.19 16.04
CA LYS A 213 -25.66 3.43 15.42
C LYS A 213 -25.48 4.38 14.22
N MET A 214 -26.26 4.19 13.16
CA MET A 214 -26.12 4.94 11.90
C MET A 214 -26.00 6.46 12.05
N ARG A 215 -26.80 7.07 12.96
CA ARG A 215 -26.73 8.51 13.21
C ARG A 215 -25.35 8.94 13.74
N VAL A 216 -24.78 8.18 14.68
CA VAL A 216 -23.46 8.45 15.27
C VAL A 216 -22.37 8.20 14.23
N ALA A 217 -22.47 7.09 13.49
CA ALA A 217 -21.53 6.76 12.42
C ALA A 217 -21.49 7.87 11.36
N ALA A 218 -22.66 8.37 10.92
CA ALA A 218 -22.76 9.47 9.97
C ALA A 218 -22.14 10.77 10.49
N GLN A 219 -22.35 11.09 11.78
CA GLN A 219 -21.73 12.26 12.41
C GLN A 219 -20.20 12.15 12.47
N LEU A 220 -19.68 10.99 12.87
CA LEU A 220 -18.23 10.74 12.92
C LEU A 220 -17.61 10.78 11.52
N ALA A 221 -18.29 10.22 10.52
CA ALA A 221 -17.88 10.28 9.11
C ALA A 221 -17.86 11.73 8.61
N ALA A 222 -18.90 12.53 8.91
CA ALA A 222 -18.94 13.95 8.55
C ALA A 222 -17.80 14.72 9.20
N ASN A 223 -17.55 14.50 10.50
CA ASN A 223 -16.42 15.13 11.20
C ASN A 223 -15.06 14.74 10.59
N SER A 224 -14.90 13.48 10.17
CA SER A 224 -13.67 13.03 9.49
C SER A 224 -13.48 13.72 8.14
N LEU A 225 -14.56 13.88 7.37
CA LEU A 225 -14.54 14.62 6.12
C LEU A 225 -14.16 16.09 6.33
N VAL A 226 -14.78 16.77 7.31
CA VAL A 226 -14.44 18.15 7.66
C VAL A 226 -12.97 18.29 8.03
N LEU A 227 -12.42 17.36 8.81
CA LEU A 227 -11.00 17.34 9.17
C LEU A 227 -10.11 17.22 7.92
N VAL A 228 -10.44 16.31 7.00
CA VAL A 228 -9.64 16.13 5.76
C VAL A 228 -9.77 17.36 4.86
N VAL A 229 -10.96 17.97 4.71
CA VAL A 229 -11.14 19.21 3.95
C VAL A 229 -10.31 20.37 4.54
N PHE A 230 -10.30 20.50 5.88
CA PHE A 230 -9.46 21.50 6.53
C PHE A 230 -7.97 21.27 6.25
N LEU A 231 -7.47 20.05 6.42
CA LEU A 231 -6.07 19.70 6.13
C LEU A 231 -5.75 19.85 4.64
N TRP A 232 -6.70 19.56 3.76
CA TRP A 232 -6.54 19.81 2.33
C TRP A 232 -6.39 21.31 2.02
N ALA A 233 -7.13 22.19 2.71
CA ALA A 233 -6.96 23.64 2.54
C ALA A 233 -5.55 24.09 2.97
N VAL A 234 -4.99 23.52 4.06
CA VAL A 234 -3.59 23.74 4.45
C VAL A 234 -2.64 23.21 3.36
N GLN A 235 -2.88 22.01 2.84
CA GLN A 235 -2.11 21.44 1.74
C GLN A 235 -2.14 22.32 0.49
N LYS A 236 -3.29 22.87 0.11
CA LYS A 236 -3.43 23.76 -1.05
C LYS A 236 -2.60 25.03 -0.92
N PHE A 237 -2.44 25.54 0.30
CA PHE A 237 -1.56 26.66 0.58
C PHE A 237 -0.07 26.26 0.43
N LEU A 238 0.30 25.06 0.86
CA LEU A 238 1.67 24.55 0.75
C LEU A 238 2.01 24.07 -0.67
N SER A 239 1.08 23.43 -1.34
CA SER A 239 1.21 22.86 -2.69
C SER A 239 0.12 23.44 -3.61
N PRO A 240 0.38 24.58 -4.29
CA PRO A 240 -0.66 25.33 -5.03
C PRO A 240 -1.30 24.57 -6.20
N SER A 241 -0.63 23.57 -6.76
CA SER A 241 -1.13 22.71 -7.83
C SER A 241 -2.05 21.57 -7.33
N ALA A 242 -2.22 21.39 -6.00
CA ALA A 242 -3.09 20.36 -5.45
C ALA A 242 -4.55 20.55 -5.91
N HIS A 243 -5.20 19.47 -6.34
CA HIS A 243 -6.59 19.44 -6.77
C HIS A 243 -7.51 19.00 -5.63
N PHE A 244 -8.76 19.48 -5.66
CA PHE A 244 -9.74 19.10 -4.64
C PHE A 244 -10.30 17.72 -4.92
N PHE A 245 -10.31 16.87 -3.91
CA PHE A 245 -10.66 15.45 -4.06
C PHE A 245 -12.17 15.16 -4.21
N LEU A 246 -13.04 16.16 -4.06
CA LEU A 246 -14.48 16.09 -4.36
C LEU A 246 -14.84 16.84 -5.67
N GLY A 247 -13.84 17.27 -6.44
CA GLY A 247 -14.02 17.93 -7.72
C GLY A 247 -14.18 16.94 -8.89
N ASP A 248 -13.92 17.44 -10.09
CA ASP A 248 -13.95 16.63 -11.30
C ASP A 248 -12.86 15.55 -11.23
N HIS A 249 -13.29 14.31 -11.37
CA HIS A 249 -12.38 13.16 -11.44
C HIS A 249 -12.12 12.81 -12.91
N GLU A 250 -10.91 12.30 -13.18
CA GLU A 250 -10.65 11.64 -14.45
C GLU A 250 -11.68 10.52 -14.68
N PRO A 251 -12.15 10.33 -15.93
CA PRO A 251 -13.03 9.22 -16.23
C PRO A 251 -12.41 7.91 -15.72
N LEU A 252 -13.21 7.11 -15.01
CA LEU A 252 -12.77 5.81 -14.52
C LEU A 252 -12.27 4.99 -15.72
N SER A 253 -11.00 4.64 -15.71
CA SER A 253 -10.47 3.71 -16.70
C SER A 253 -11.08 2.34 -16.42
N HIS A 254 -12.02 1.95 -17.26
CA HIS A 254 -12.63 0.63 -17.20
C HIS A 254 -11.68 -0.35 -17.88
N GLY A 255 -10.75 -0.89 -17.11
CA GLY A 255 -9.96 -2.02 -17.57
C GLY A 255 -10.86 -3.23 -17.67
N GLY A 256 -11.08 -3.71 -18.88
CA GLY A 256 -11.70 -5.01 -19.11
C GLY A 256 -10.78 -6.13 -18.64
N THR A 257 -10.63 -6.31 -17.32
CA THR A 257 -9.88 -7.43 -16.79
C THR A 257 -10.63 -8.72 -17.09
N ASN A 258 -9.90 -9.69 -17.64
CA ASN A 258 -10.41 -11.04 -17.79
C ASN A 258 -10.93 -11.53 -16.42
N SER A 259 -12.10 -12.14 -16.37
CA SER A 259 -12.82 -12.48 -15.12
C SER A 259 -11.99 -13.26 -14.08
N TRP A 260 -10.92 -13.95 -14.51
CA TRP A 260 -10.00 -14.68 -13.64
C TRP A 260 -8.74 -13.93 -13.22
N THR A 261 -8.40 -12.84 -13.90
CA THR A 261 -7.17 -12.08 -13.61
C THR A 261 -7.21 -11.43 -12.24
N LEU A 262 -8.30 -10.73 -11.93
CA LEU A 262 -8.42 -10.06 -10.63
C LEU A 262 -8.41 -11.03 -9.43
N PRO A 263 -9.22 -12.12 -9.37
CA PRO A 263 -9.12 -13.08 -8.28
C PRO A 263 -7.72 -13.70 -8.13
N ARG A 264 -7.03 -13.99 -9.24
CA ARG A 264 -5.66 -14.49 -9.23
C ARG A 264 -4.71 -13.48 -8.59
N ILE A 265 -4.68 -12.25 -9.08
CA ILE A 265 -3.80 -11.19 -8.56
C ILE A 265 -4.13 -10.93 -7.08
N PHE A 266 -5.41 -10.86 -6.74
CA PHE A 266 -5.85 -10.58 -5.39
C PHE A 266 -5.42 -11.67 -4.39
N PHE A 267 -5.70 -12.94 -4.68
CA PHE A 267 -5.48 -14.02 -3.72
C PHE A 267 -4.12 -14.72 -3.85
N ILE A 268 -3.47 -14.64 -5.01
CA ILE A 268 -2.24 -15.38 -5.30
C ILE A 268 -1.06 -14.44 -5.52
N ASP A 269 -1.11 -13.61 -6.57
CA ASP A 269 0.04 -12.83 -7.03
C ASP A 269 0.46 -11.77 -6.00
N THR A 270 -0.48 -11.31 -5.16
CA THR A 270 -0.20 -10.46 -4.00
C THR A 270 0.83 -11.08 -3.05
N LEU A 271 0.83 -12.41 -2.89
CA LEU A 271 1.68 -13.15 -1.96
C LEU A 271 2.88 -13.81 -2.66
N VAL A 272 2.63 -14.45 -3.78
CA VAL A 272 3.62 -15.19 -4.57
C VAL A 272 3.66 -14.55 -5.95
N MET A 273 4.75 -13.86 -6.25
CA MET A 273 4.90 -13.11 -7.48
C MET A 273 4.91 -14.07 -8.68
N PRO A 274 4.08 -13.84 -9.71
CA PRO A 274 4.17 -14.63 -10.95
C PRO A 274 5.34 -14.15 -11.82
N ASP A 275 5.54 -14.81 -12.93
CA ASP A 275 6.45 -14.41 -14.01
C ASP A 275 6.15 -12.96 -14.46
N ILE A 276 7.11 -12.06 -14.30
CA ILE A 276 6.96 -10.64 -14.66
C ILE A 276 7.19 -10.47 -16.14
N GLN A 277 6.29 -9.78 -16.80
CA GLN A 277 6.37 -9.48 -18.22
C GLN A 277 6.87 -8.06 -18.45
N SER A 278 7.83 -7.90 -19.35
CA SER A 278 8.24 -6.62 -19.89
C SER A 278 7.48 -6.36 -21.19
N ILE A 279 6.57 -5.41 -21.19
CA ILE A 279 5.68 -5.10 -22.31
C ILE A 279 6.16 -3.81 -22.98
N PRO A 280 6.32 -3.79 -24.33
CA PRO A 280 6.65 -2.56 -25.03
C PRO A 280 5.64 -1.45 -24.70
N ASN A 281 6.12 -0.23 -24.51
CA ASN A 281 5.24 0.92 -24.32
C ASN A 281 4.55 1.29 -25.65
N ASP A 282 3.38 1.90 -25.58
CA ASP A 282 2.64 2.41 -26.75
C ASP A 282 3.45 3.41 -27.56
N TYR A 283 4.38 4.10 -26.91
CA TYR A 283 5.30 5.05 -27.51
C TYR A 283 6.73 4.49 -27.49
N PRO A 284 7.41 4.39 -28.65
CA PRO A 284 8.73 3.77 -28.77
C PRO A 284 9.87 4.54 -28.08
N TRP A 285 9.62 5.80 -27.66
CA TRP A 285 10.56 6.61 -26.87
C TRP A 285 10.36 6.49 -25.36
N LEU A 286 9.36 5.73 -24.91
CA LEU A 286 9.15 5.42 -23.50
C LEU A 286 9.73 4.05 -23.16
N TRP A 287 10.10 3.87 -21.92
CA TRP A 287 10.61 2.58 -21.45
C TRP A 287 9.51 1.50 -21.45
N PRO A 288 9.88 0.22 -21.61
CA PRO A 288 8.93 -0.88 -21.48
C PRO A 288 8.28 -0.89 -20.10
N LYS A 289 7.01 -1.29 -20.04
CA LYS A 289 6.25 -1.44 -18.82
C LYS A 289 6.44 -2.83 -18.23
N LEU A 290 6.57 -2.91 -16.90
CA LEU A 290 6.45 -4.18 -16.17
C LEU A 290 4.99 -4.43 -15.85
N SER A 291 4.53 -5.67 -16.06
CA SER A 291 3.16 -6.08 -15.77
C SER A 291 3.11 -7.55 -15.35
N VAL A 292 2.12 -7.87 -14.50
CA VAL A 292 1.73 -9.25 -14.17
C VAL A 292 0.32 -9.59 -14.62
N GLN A 293 -0.35 -8.67 -15.28
CA GLN A 293 -1.76 -8.79 -15.64
C GLN A 293 -2.04 -10.05 -16.49
N ASN A 294 -1.15 -10.35 -17.42
CA ASN A 294 -1.27 -11.49 -18.33
C ASN A 294 -0.35 -12.66 -17.97
N SER A 295 0.24 -12.64 -16.78
CA SER A 295 1.18 -13.68 -16.35
C SER A 295 0.48 -15.00 -16.05
N ALA A 296 1.22 -16.09 -16.23
CA ALA A 296 0.72 -17.45 -16.06
C ALA A 296 1.19 -18.02 -14.72
N THR A 297 0.27 -18.23 -13.78
CA THR A 297 0.57 -18.78 -12.44
C THR A 297 1.22 -20.18 -12.45
N TRP A 298 1.08 -20.95 -13.53
CA TRP A 298 1.69 -22.29 -13.65
C TRP A 298 3.16 -22.27 -14.07
N ARG A 299 3.74 -21.10 -14.36
CA ARG A 299 5.17 -20.94 -14.68
C ARG A 299 6.03 -20.60 -13.46
N LEU A 300 5.50 -20.85 -12.26
CA LEU A 300 6.25 -20.64 -11.03
C LEU A 300 7.47 -21.56 -10.95
N THR A 301 8.54 -21.05 -10.35
CA THR A 301 9.68 -21.88 -9.92
C THR A 301 9.23 -22.93 -8.91
N ALA A 302 10.07 -23.94 -8.63
CA ALA A 302 9.78 -24.93 -7.61
C ALA A 302 9.51 -24.27 -6.23
N SER A 303 10.28 -23.25 -5.87
CA SER A 303 10.06 -22.48 -4.62
C SER A 303 8.76 -21.70 -4.67
N GLY A 304 8.42 -21.05 -5.80
CA GLY A 304 7.14 -20.37 -5.99
C GLY A 304 5.94 -21.33 -5.86
N THR A 305 6.07 -22.55 -6.41
CA THR A 305 5.02 -23.57 -6.27
C THR A 305 4.81 -24.00 -4.81
N VAL A 306 5.91 -24.23 -4.06
CA VAL A 306 5.82 -24.55 -2.61
C VAL A 306 5.20 -23.37 -1.85
N ALA A 307 5.58 -22.14 -2.18
CA ALA A 307 5.00 -20.94 -1.56
C ALA A 307 3.48 -20.85 -1.83
N LEU A 308 3.04 -21.11 -3.06
CA LEU A 308 1.62 -21.11 -3.43
C LEU A 308 0.83 -22.18 -2.65
N LEU A 309 1.36 -23.39 -2.55
CA LEU A 309 0.72 -24.46 -1.79
C LEU A 309 0.61 -24.12 -0.30
N ALA A 310 1.71 -23.62 0.28
CA ALA A 310 1.75 -23.20 1.68
C ALA A 310 0.75 -22.06 1.94
N TRP A 311 0.70 -21.05 1.05
CA TRP A 311 -0.28 -19.97 1.12
C TRP A 311 -1.72 -20.48 1.02
N THR A 312 -2.00 -21.38 0.10
CA THR A 312 -3.34 -21.97 -0.05
C THR A 312 -3.80 -22.64 1.25
N VAL A 313 -2.93 -23.41 1.91
CA VAL A 313 -3.20 -24.03 3.21
C VAL A 313 -3.45 -22.97 4.28
N LEU A 314 -2.61 -21.93 4.34
CA LEU A 314 -2.74 -20.82 5.29
C LEU A 314 -4.08 -20.10 5.14
N PHE A 315 -4.41 -19.72 3.92
CA PHE A 315 -5.62 -18.96 3.64
C PHE A 315 -6.88 -19.80 3.89
N ALA A 316 -6.90 -21.07 3.47
CA ALA A 316 -8.01 -21.98 3.72
C ALA A 316 -8.23 -22.21 5.22
N ALA A 317 -7.14 -22.43 6.00
CA ALA A 317 -7.21 -22.55 7.45
C ALA A 317 -7.73 -21.27 8.11
N GLY A 318 -7.29 -20.10 7.60
CA GLY A 318 -7.73 -18.79 8.07
C GLY A 318 -9.22 -18.53 7.81
N VAL A 319 -9.70 -18.82 6.60
CA VAL A 319 -11.11 -18.72 6.22
C VAL A 319 -11.95 -19.65 7.11
N TRP A 320 -11.51 -20.90 7.30
CA TRP A 320 -12.18 -21.82 8.21
C TRP A 320 -12.26 -21.26 9.64
N ALA A 321 -11.15 -20.73 10.17
CA ALA A 321 -11.12 -20.09 11.48
C ALA A 321 -12.08 -18.91 11.55
N MET A 322 -12.04 -18.02 10.56
CA MET A 322 -12.92 -16.86 10.47
C MET A 322 -14.39 -17.23 10.51
N LEU A 323 -14.80 -18.34 9.88
CA LEU A 323 -16.18 -18.83 9.88
C LEU A 323 -16.58 -19.50 11.20
N LYS A 324 -15.66 -20.24 11.85
CA LYS A 324 -15.97 -21.04 13.05
C LYS A 324 -15.82 -20.28 14.37
N MET A 325 -15.02 -19.22 14.42
CA MET A 325 -14.83 -18.44 15.64
C MET A 325 -16.10 -17.72 16.06
N LYS A 326 -16.38 -17.73 17.37
CA LYS A 326 -17.51 -17.00 17.96
C LYS A 326 -17.11 -15.59 18.45
N SER A 327 -15.83 -15.35 18.67
CA SER A 327 -15.25 -14.07 19.11
C SER A 327 -15.00 -13.13 17.94
N LEU A 328 -14.65 -11.87 18.23
CA LEU A 328 -14.24 -10.84 17.27
C LEU A 328 -15.29 -10.61 16.15
N LYS A 329 -16.57 -10.63 16.50
CA LYS A 329 -17.66 -10.59 15.51
C LYS A 329 -17.63 -9.32 14.64
N ARG A 330 -17.46 -8.13 15.28
CA ARG A 330 -17.41 -6.84 14.58
C ARG A 330 -16.18 -6.77 13.70
N PHE A 331 -15.02 -7.14 14.24
CA PHE A 331 -13.76 -7.17 13.49
C PHE A 331 -13.84 -8.05 12.25
N ARG A 332 -14.33 -9.29 12.40
CA ARG A 332 -14.50 -10.23 11.27
C ARG A 332 -15.48 -9.71 10.22
N LEU A 333 -16.53 -9.01 10.63
CA LEU A 333 -17.49 -8.39 9.71
C LEU A 333 -16.81 -7.26 8.92
N VAL A 334 -16.06 -6.37 9.59
CA VAL A 334 -15.30 -5.30 8.92
C VAL A 334 -14.28 -5.89 7.95
N LEU A 335 -13.55 -6.94 8.36
CA LEU A 335 -12.58 -7.63 7.51
C LEU A 335 -13.22 -8.25 6.27
N ALA A 336 -14.36 -8.96 6.44
CA ALA A 336 -15.09 -9.60 5.34
C ALA A 336 -15.65 -8.57 4.34
N ILE A 337 -16.31 -7.51 4.85
CA ILE A 337 -16.86 -6.45 3.99
C ILE A 337 -15.73 -5.69 3.31
N GLY A 338 -14.60 -5.45 4.00
CA GLY A 338 -13.43 -4.81 3.45
C GLY A 338 -12.81 -5.60 2.27
N ILE A 339 -12.66 -6.92 2.43
CA ILE A 339 -12.19 -7.81 1.35
C ILE A 339 -13.17 -7.79 0.16
N ALA A 340 -14.46 -7.96 0.43
CA ALA A 340 -15.48 -7.93 -0.63
C ALA A 340 -15.52 -6.56 -1.33
N GLY A 341 -15.40 -5.47 -0.58
CA GLY A 341 -15.36 -4.11 -1.11
C GLY A 341 -14.15 -3.85 -2.00
N GLN A 342 -12.97 -4.33 -1.61
CA GLN A 342 -11.77 -4.23 -2.45
C GLN A 342 -11.92 -5.04 -3.75
N LEU A 343 -12.42 -6.27 -3.66
CA LEU A 343 -12.69 -7.08 -4.86
C LEU A 343 -13.70 -6.41 -5.79
N LEU A 344 -14.80 -5.89 -5.25
CA LEU A 344 -15.83 -5.22 -6.05
C LEU A 344 -15.28 -3.93 -6.69
N LEU A 345 -14.53 -3.14 -5.93
CA LEU A 345 -13.91 -1.91 -6.43
C LEU A 345 -13.01 -2.20 -7.64
N HIS A 346 -12.10 -3.17 -7.49
CA HIS A 346 -11.12 -3.48 -8.53
C HIS A 346 -11.67 -4.38 -9.65
N ALA A 347 -12.88 -4.94 -9.50
CA ALA A 347 -13.63 -5.52 -10.62
C ALA A 347 -14.15 -4.45 -11.59
N ILE A 348 -14.27 -3.21 -11.13
CA ILE A 348 -14.80 -2.08 -11.92
C ILE A 348 -13.68 -1.13 -12.34
N TYR A 349 -12.63 -1.00 -11.52
CA TYR A 349 -11.61 0.02 -11.63
C TYR A 349 -10.19 -0.55 -11.67
N GLY A 350 -9.39 -0.04 -12.62
CA GLY A 350 -7.95 -0.31 -12.73
C GLY A 350 -7.60 -1.28 -13.85
N ASN A 351 -6.51 -0.97 -14.59
CA ASN A 351 -5.98 -1.81 -15.65
C ASN A 351 -4.95 -2.81 -15.09
N GLU A 352 -4.06 -2.35 -14.20
CA GLU A 352 -3.06 -3.16 -13.52
C GLU A 352 -3.46 -3.37 -12.05
N SER A 353 -4.11 -4.51 -11.76
CA SER A 353 -4.63 -4.77 -10.42
C SER A 353 -3.52 -4.93 -9.36
N PHE A 354 -2.31 -5.36 -9.75
CA PHE A 354 -1.18 -5.52 -8.83
C PHE A 354 -0.74 -4.19 -8.20
N LEU A 355 -0.98 -3.06 -8.89
CA LEU A 355 -0.76 -1.70 -8.37
C LEU A 355 -1.37 -1.51 -6.96
N TYR A 356 -2.51 -2.11 -6.71
CA TYR A 356 -3.28 -1.96 -5.46
C TYR A 356 -3.01 -3.07 -4.44
N ALA A 357 -2.15 -4.05 -4.76
CA ALA A 357 -1.99 -5.28 -4.00
C ALA A 357 -1.61 -5.06 -2.53
N LEU A 358 -0.84 -4.01 -2.22
CA LEU A 358 -0.45 -3.71 -0.85
C LEU A 358 -1.64 -3.28 0.04
N ASN A 359 -2.75 -2.77 -0.54
CA ASN A 359 -3.94 -2.39 0.24
C ASN A 359 -4.69 -3.61 0.79
N TRP A 360 -4.72 -4.72 0.06
CA TRP A 360 -5.42 -5.92 0.53
C TRP A 360 -4.52 -6.99 1.15
N LEU A 361 -3.19 -6.89 0.98
CA LEU A 361 -2.26 -7.81 1.62
C LEU A 361 -2.50 -7.97 3.14
N PRO A 362 -2.60 -6.90 3.95
CA PRO A 362 -2.81 -7.04 5.38
C PRO A 362 -4.15 -7.69 5.72
N LEU A 363 -5.17 -7.55 4.86
CA LEU A 363 -6.46 -8.20 5.05
C LEU A 363 -6.32 -9.72 4.92
N LEU A 364 -5.67 -10.17 3.83
CA LEU A 364 -5.49 -11.59 3.52
C LEU A 364 -4.61 -12.29 4.57
N VAL A 365 -3.48 -11.67 4.94
CA VAL A 365 -2.58 -12.24 5.96
C VAL A 365 -3.24 -12.22 7.34
N THR A 366 -4.08 -11.22 7.64
CA THR A 366 -4.88 -11.23 8.88
C THR A 366 -5.86 -12.40 8.90
N VAL A 367 -6.58 -12.68 7.79
CA VAL A 367 -7.44 -13.87 7.70
C VAL A 367 -6.64 -15.13 8.00
N ALA A 368 -5.49 -15.31 7.36
CA ALA A 368 -4.64 -16.48 7.57
C ALA A 368 -4.16 -16.60 9.03
N ALA A 369 -3.80 -15.47 9.67
CA ALA A 369 -3.36 -15.43 11.05
C ALA A 369 -4.44 -15.85 12.06
N LEU A 370 -5.73 -15.66 11.76
CA LEU A 370 -6.84 -16.10 12.64
C LEU A 370 -6.80 -17.60 12.94
N ALA A 371 -6.24 -18.42 12.04
CA ALA A 371 -6.11 -19.86 12.25
C ALA A 371 -5.24 -20.20 13.48
N THR A 372 -4.29 -19.30 13.86
CA THR A 372 -3.46 -19.49 15.05
C THR A 372 -4.23 -19.41 16.36
N LEU A 373 -5.42 -18.82 16.34
CA LEU A 373 -6.33 -18.73 17.49
C LEU A 373 -7.20 -19.97 17.68
N THR A 374 -6.99 -21.00 16.86
CA THR A 374 -7.78 -22.24 16.82
C THR A 374 -6.89 -23.48 17.04
N ARG A 375 -7.49 -24.67 16.98
CA ARG A 375 -6.75 -25.94 16.99
C ARG A 375 -5.81 -26.13 15.80
N LEU A 376 -5.95 -25.33 14.73
CA LEU A 376 -5.08 -25.38 13.55
C LEU A 376 -3.78 -24.59 13.71
N ARG A 377 -3.49 -24.07 14.92
CA ARG A 377 -2.32 -23.22 15.17
C ARG A 377 -1.00 -23.81 14.64
N TRP A 378 -0.72 -25.06 14.95
CA TRP A 378 0.54 -25.69 14.53
C TRP A 378 0.60 -25.92 13.03
N LEU A 379 -0.49 -26.33 12.39
CA LEU A 379 -0.58 -26.43 10.94
C LEU A 379 -0.30 -25.07 10.29
N SER A 380 -0.90 -24.00 10.82
CA SER A 380 -0.71 -22.65 10.31
C SER A 380 0.72 -22.15 10.50
N LEU A 381 1.36 -22.43 11.62
CA LEU A 381 2.77 -22.05 11.85
C LEU A 381 3.72 -22.80 10.91
N THR A 382 3.52 -24.11 10.75
CA THR A 382 4.33 -24.93 9.83
C THR A 382 4.18 -24.42 8.40
N ALA A 383 2.94 -24.17 7.94
CA ALA A 383 2.68 -23.63 6.61
C ALA A 383 3.24 -22.20 6.44
N ALA A 384 3.18 -21.36 7.50
CA ALA A 384 3.77 -20.02 7.48
C ALA A 384 5.30 -20.05 7.35
N ILE A 385 5.97 -20.94 8.07
CA ILE A 385 7.43 -21.14 7.94
C ILE A 385 7.79 -21.65 6.56
N ALA A 386 7.04 -22.62 6.03
CA ALA A 386 7.23 -23.13 4.67
C ALA A 386 7.01 -22.02 3.62
N PHE A 387 5.98 -21.19 3.80
CA PHE A 387 5.74 -20.02 2.96
C PHE A 387 6.93 -19.06 2.99
N ILE A 388 7.38 -18.63 4.17
CA ILE A 388 8.49 -17.69 4.30
C ILE A 388 9.75 -18.24 3.63
N ALA A 389 10.10 -19.52 3.90
CA ALA A 389 11.30 -20.15 3.35
C ALA A 389 11.28 -20.28 1.83
N SER A 390 10.10 -20.39 1.22
CA SER A 390 9.95 -20.56 -0.22
C SER A 390 9.59 -19.26 -0.95
N ALA A 391 8.72 -18.42 -0.38
CA ALA A 391 8.29 -17.16 -0.98
C ALA A 391 9.39 -16.08 -0.95
N ALA A 392 10.16 -15.99 0.15
CA ALA A 392 11.19 -14.97 0.25
C ALA A 392 12.23 -15.05 -0.88
N PRO A 393 12.89 -16.22 -1.14
CA PRO A 393 13.83 -16.30 -2.24
C PRO A 393 13.16 -16.19 -3.61
N HIS A 394 11.95 -16.72 -3.80
CA HIS A 394 11.20 -16.61 -5.04
C HIS A 394 10.85 -15.16 -5.37
N ASN A 395 10.15 -14.47 -4.47
CA ASN A 395 9.73 -13.08 -4.67
C ASN A 395 10.92 -12.12 -4.78
N TYR A 396 12.03 -12.40 -4.09
CA TYR A 396 13.26 -11.64 -4.24
C TYR A 396 13.91 -11.84 -5.62
N ALA A 397 13.89 -13.05 -6.16
CA ALA A 397 14.38 -13.31 -7.51
C ALA A 397 13.57 -12.56 -8.58
N GLU A 398 12.24 -12.52 -8.43
CA GLU A 398 11.35 -11.73 -9.30
C GLU A 398 11.58 -10.22 -9.15
N LEU A 399 11.78 -9.72 -7.92
CA LEU A 399 12.15 -8.32 -7.69
C LEU A 399 13.48 -7.97 -8.37
N LYS A 400 14.47 -8.84 -8.23
CA LYS A 400 15.77 -8.66 -8.91
C LYS A 400 15.61 -8.66 -10.42
N PHE A 401 14.82 -9.58 -10.99
CA PHE A 401 14.51 -9.61 -12.41
C PHE A 401 13.88 -8.28 -12.88
N ALA A 402 12.93 -7.72 -12.10
CA ALA A 402 12.33 -6.42 -12.40
C ALA A 402 13.38 -5.31 -12.46
N PHE A 403 14.29 -5.24 -11.48
CA PHE A 403 15.38 -4.27 -11.47
C PHE A 403 16.36 -4.45 -12.63
N ASP A 404 16.75 -5.69 -12.91
CA ASP A 404 17.69 -5.99 -14.01
C ASP A 404 17.05 -5.61 -15.36
N SER A 405 15.77 -5.88 -15.57
CA SER A 405 15.02 -5.49 -16.77
C SER A 405 14.96 -3.98 -16.95
N MET A 406 14.74 -3.22 -15.86
CA MET A 406 14.75 -1.76 -15.89
C MET A 406 16.15 -1.21 -16.16
N SER A 407 17.19 -1.79 -15.55
CA SER A 407 18.59 -1.39 -15.77
C SER A 407 19.02 -1.62 -17.21
N ALA A 408 18.66 -2.74 -17.80
CA ALA A 408 18.93 -3.02 -19.22
C ALA A 408 18.24 -2.00 -20.14
N SER A 409 17.01 -1.59 -19.79
CA SER A 409 16.28 -0.57 -20.55
C SER A 409 16.93 0.81 -20.49
N THR A 410 17.64 1.17 -19.42
CA THR A 410 18.36 2.45 -19.31
C THR A 410 19.56 2.55 -20.24
N THR A 411 20.15 1.42 -20.64
CA THR A 411 21.29 1.38 -21.56
C THR A 411 20.86 1.45 -23.03
N LEU A 412 19.56 1.25 -23.32
CA LEU A 412 19.02 1.39 -24.66
C LEU A 412 18.99 2.87 -25.07
N THR A 413 19.56 3.22 -26.21
CA THR A 413 19.39 4.52 -26.87
C THR A 413 17.96 4.61 -27.40
N LEU A 414 17.01 4.98 -26.53
CA LEU A 414 15.65 5.23 -26.97
C LEU A 414 15.62 6.45 -27.92
N PRO A 415 14.83 6.41 -29.00
CA PRO A 415 14.65 7.56 -29.87
C PRO A 415 14.13 8.74 -29.04
N LEU A 416 14.61 9.95 -29.38
CA LEU A 416 14.09 11.16 -28.76
C LEU A 416 12.59 11.30 -29.08
N PRO A 417 11.77 11.83 -28.15
CA PRO A 417 10.39 12.16 -28.46
C PRO A 417 10.33 13.08 -29.68
N PRO A 418 9.35 12.93 -30.56
CA PRO A 418 9.19 13.85 -31.68
C PRO A 418 9.05 15.27 -31.13
N PRO A 419 9.63 16.28 -31.80
CA PRO A 419 9.47 17.67 -31.41
C PRO A 419 7.98 17.97 -31.28
N PRO A 420 7.55 18.75 -30.27
CA PRO A 420 6.16 19.12 -30.10
C PRO A 420 5.66 19.71 -31.42
N LYS A 421 4.62 19.10 -31.98
CA LYS A 421 3.95 19.68 -33.16
C LYS A 421 3.54 21.09 -32.77
N LEU A 422 4.18 22.09 -33.37
CA LEU A 422 3.68 23.46 -33.31
C LEU A 422 2.21 23.41 -33.78
N ARG A 423 1.29 23.47 -32.85
CA ARG A 423 -0.13 23.63 -33.21
C ARG A 423 -0.20 24.92 -34.01
N ASP A 424 -0.63 24.82 -35.27
CA ASP A 424 -0.92 25.98 -36.06
C ASP A 424 -1.86 26.89 -35.27
N CYS A 425 -1.35 28.01 -34.81
CA CYS A 425 -2.14 29.02 -34.07
C CYS A 425 -3.29 29.62 -34.88
N ARG A 426 -3.52 29.12 -36.09
CA ARG A 426 -4.62 29.56 -36.97
C ARG A 426 -5.98 28.87 -36.81
N GLN A 427 -6.03 27.75 -36.03
CA GLN A 427 -7.30 27.02 -35.81
C GLN A 427 -7.99 27.30 -34.46
N SER A 428 -7.39 28.05 -33.54
CA SER A 428 -8.04 28.31 -32.25
C SER A 428 -8.97 29.52 -32.20
N SER A 429 -9.18 30.23 -33.34
CA SER A 429 -10.10 31.36 -33.40
C SER A 429 -11.52 30.97 -33.83
N ALA A 430 -11.80 29.72 -34.18
CA ALA A 430 -13.13 29.28 -34.67
C ALA A 430 -13.90 28.36 -33.70
N GLU A 431 -13.28 27.79 -32.67
CA GLU A 431 -13.97 26.96 -31.68
C GLU A 431 -13.68 27.45 -30.27
N GLY A 432 -14.33 28.52 -29.91
CA GLY A 432 -14.44 28.93 -28.53
C GLY A 432 -15.34 28.00 -27.76
N LYS A 433 -14.80 26.95 -27.11
CA LYS A 433 -15.26 26.37 -25.86
C LYS A 433 -14.52 25.03 -25.59
N SER A 434 -13.92 24.99 -24.42
CA SER A 434 -13.54 23.78 -23.68
C SER A 434 -12.38 22.93 -24.22
N ALA A 435 -11.17 23.21 -23.73
CA ALA A 435 -10.21 22.21 -23.20
C ALA A 435 -8.93 22.95 -22.80
N ALA A 436 -8.84 23.40 -21.57
CA ALA A 436 -7.57 23.76 -20.95
C ALA A 436 -6.88 22.47 -20.49
N VAL A 437 -6.15 21.84 -21.40
CA VAL A 437 -5.18 20.82 -21.05
C VAL A 437 -3.83 21.51 -20.90
N GLY A 438 -3.28 21.49 -19.66
CA GLY A 438 -2.04 22.13 -19.31
C GLY A 438 -0.85 21.59 -20.09
N ALA A 439 -0.29 22.38 -20.97
CA ALA A 439 1.03 22.16 -21.50
C ALA A 439 2.07 22.56 -20.42
N ALA A 440 2.75 21.61 -19.84
CA ALA A 440 3.93 21.86 -19.03
C ALA A 440 5.03 22.43 -19.96
N GLN A 441 5.34 23.72 -19.81
CA GLN A 441 6.53 24.30 -20.38
C GLN A 441 7.76 23.75 -19.65
N ILE A 442 8.47 22.84 -20.28
CA ILE A 442 9.81 22.46 -19.88
C ILE A 442 10.78 23.48 -20.51
N THR A 443 11.17 24.49 -19.74
CA THR A 443 12.26 25.39 -20.12
C THR A 443 13.57 24.74 -19.67
N TYR A 444 14.33 24.19 -20.60
CA TYR A 444 15.74 23.86 -20.40
C TYR A 444 16.56 25.14 -20.40
N THR A 445 17.04 25.59 -19.25
CA THR A 445 18.19 26.48 -19.15
C THR A 445 19.39 25.62 -18.77
N GLY A 446 20.27 25.36 -19.76
CA GLY A 446 21.56 24.77 -19.51
C GLY A 446 22.51 25.85 -18.90
N SER A 447 23.11 25.51 -17.82
CA SER A 447 24.46 25.92 -17.38
C SER A 447 24.90 25.00 -16.24
#